data_cdf59513638bb79afcc7f6a76fe1be43
#
_entry.id   cdf59513638bb79afcc7f6a76fe1be43
#
_cell.length_a   1.000
_cell.length_b   1.000
_cell.length_c   1.000
_cell.angle_alpha   90.00
_cell.angle_beta   90.00
_cell.angle_gamma   90.00
#
_symmetry.space_group_name_H-M   'P 1'
#
loop_
_entity.id
_entity.type
_entity.pdbx_description
1 polymer ?
#
loop_
_entity_poly.entity_id
_entity_poly.type
_entity_poly.pdbx_seq_one_letter_code
_entity_poly.pdbx_strand_id
1 'polypeptide(L)'
;MKNAEVEIFGTSYTVKGDEDPEYVQSLARYVDEKMRALQKKSPSTVSAQKIAVLAAVNIADELFKLRRRQAEVENMIQKKTTDLFDILEGG
;
A
#
# COMPACT_ATOMS: atom_id res chain seq x y z
N MET A 1 -4.90 -12.90 20.50
CA MET A 1 -5.66 -12.23 19.42
C MET A 1 -6.12 -10.87 19.92
N LYS A 2 -5.87 -9.84 19.15
CA LYS A 2 -6.21 -8.46 19.49
C LYS A 2 -7.37 -7.96 18.65
N ASN A 3 -8.16 -7.07 19.20
CA ASN A 3 -9.27 -6.44 18.48
C ASN A 3 -8.94 -4.99 18.22
N ALA A 4 -9.16 -4.54 16.97
CA ALA A 4 -9.03 -3.13 16.60
C ALA A 4 -10.37 -2.63 16.08
N GLU A 5 -10.86 -1.54 16.66
CA GLU A 5 -12.05 -0.86 16.17
C GLU A 5 -11.61 0.18 15.14
N VAL A 6 -12.15 0.09 13.93
CA VAL A 6 -11.80 1.00 12.84
C VAL A 6 -13.05 1.54 12.19
N GLU A 7 -12.95 2.73 11.62
CA GLU A 7 -14.01 3.32 10.83
C GLU A 7 -13.48 3.56 9.42
N ILE A 8 -14.16 3.01 8.42
CA ILE A 8 -13.80 3.16 7.02
C ILE A 8 -15.04 3.61 6.26
N PHE A 9 -14.94 4.76 5.62
CA PHE A 9 -15.99 5.30 4.77
C PHE A 9 -17.34 5.39 5.50
N GLY A 10 -17.29 5.82 6.77
CA GLY A 10 -18.48 6.01 7.59
C GLY A 10 -19.03 4.77 8.28
N THR A 11 -18.42 3.62 8.09
CA THR A 11 -18.86 2.35 8.70
C THR A 11 -17.80 1.85 9.68
N SER A 12 -18.24 1.38 10.84
CA SER A 12 -17.36 0.86 11.88
C SER A 12 -17.20 -0.65 11.74
N TYR A 13 -15.97 -1.12 11.92
CA TYR A 13 -15.63 -2.53 11.85
C TYR A 13 -14.75 -2.92 13.03
N THR A 14 -14.87 -4.18 13.44
CA THR A 14 -13.95 -4.77 14.40
C THR A 14 -13.03 -5.73 13.65
N VAL A 15 -11.74 -5.44 13.67
CA VAL A 15 -10.73 -6.28 13.01
C VAL A 15 -10.01 -7.08 14.09
N LYS A 16 -10.02 -8.40 13.94
CA LYS A 16 -9.37 -9.34 14.87
C LYS A 16 -8.08 -9.85 14.24
N GLY A 17 -7.01 -9.83 14.98
CA GLY A 17 -5.72 -10.30 14.51
C GLY A 17 -4.63 -10.18 15.55
N ASP A 18 -3.40 -10.45 15.14
CA ASP A 18 -2.24 -10.42 16.03
C ASP A 18 -1.50 -9.08 15.99
N GLU A 19 -1.84 -8.23 15.04
CA GLU A 19 -1.21 -6.93 14.91
C GLU A 19 -1.70 -5.94 15.95
N ASP A 20 -0.86 -4.96 16.24
CA ASP A 20 -1.19 -3.87 17.17
C ASP A 20 -2.41 -3.10 16.66
N PRO A 21 -3.43 -2.85 17.53
CA PRO A 21 -4.60 -2.08 17.12
C PRO A 21 -4.30 -0.71 16.51
N GLU A 22 -3.27 -0.02 17.00
CA GLU A 22 -2.88 1.29 16.45
C GLU A 22 -2.39 1.15 15.00
N TYR A 23 -1.66 0.07 14.71
CA TYR A 23 -1.21 -0.21 13.36
C TYR A 23 -2.41 -0.48 12.44
N VAL A 24 -3.35 -1.30 12.89
CA VAL A 24 -4.56 -1.61 12.11
C VAL A 24 -5.37 -0.35 11.85
N GLN A 25 -5.47 0.54 12.84
CA GLN A 25 -6.16 1.83 12.68
C GLN A 25 -5.46 2.70 11.62
N SER A 26 -4.14 2.65 11.55
CA SER A 26 -3.39 3.36 10.51
C SER A 26 -3.70 2.84 9.11
N LEU A 27 -3.80 1.52 8.97
CA LEU A 27 -4.19 0.89 7.71
C LEU A 27 -5.61 1.32 7.31
N ALA A 28 -6.52 1.31 8.26
CA ALA A 28 -7.91 1.70 8.02
C ALA A 28 -8.02 3.17 7.58
N ARG A 29 -7.24 4.05 8.19
CA ARG A 29 -7.21 5.47 7.78
C ARG A 29 -6.74 5.62 6.34
N TYR A 30 -5.74 4.87 5.95
CA TYR A 30 -5.23 4.92 4.58
C TYR A 30 -6.31 4.50 3.58
N VAL A 31 -7.02 3.40 3.87
CA VAL A 31 -8.12 2.93 3.03
C VAL A 31 -9.23 3.98 2.97
N ASP A 32 -9.60 4.54 4.12
CA ASP A 32 -10.63 5.58 4.20
C ASP A 32 -10.28 6.79 3.33
N GLU A 33 -9.05 7.27 3.41
CA GLU A 33 -8.58 8.39 2.61
C GLU A 33 -8.62 8.09 1.12
N LYS A 34 -8.23 6.88 0.71
CA LYS A 34 -8.30 6.45 -0.68
C LYS A 34 -9.73 6.44 -1.19
N MET A 35 -10.64 5.90 -0.40
CA MET A 35 -12.06 5.84 -0.77
C MET A 35 -12.68 7.23 -0.89
N ARG A 36 -12.37 8.12 0.04
CA ARG A 36 -12.88 9.49 0.00
C ARG A 36 -12.34 10.28 -1.18
N ALA A 37 -11.08 10.10 -1.52
CA ALA A 37 -10.48 10.74 -2.69
C ALA A 37 -11.14 10.26 -3.99
N LEU A 38 -11.44 8.96 -4.09
CA LEU A 38 -12.14 8.39 -5.25
C LEU A 38 -13.58 8.87 -5.33
N GLN A 39 -14.25 8.99 -4.18
CA GLN A 39 -15.63 9.49 -4.12
C GLN A 39 -15.73 10.90 -4.72
N LYS A 40 -14.78 11.77 -4.40
CA LYS A 40 -14.77 13.14 -4.90
C LYS A 40 -14.67 13.21 -6.42
N LYS A 41 -14.01 12.23 -7.03
CA LYS A 41 -13.81 12.18 -8.49
C LYS A 41 -14.90 11.37 -9.21
N SER A 42 -15.81 10.76 -8.47
CA SER A 42 -16.84 9.88 -9.02
C SER A 42 -18.21 10.54 -8.96
N PRO A 43 -19.13 10.17 -9.86
CA PRO A 43 -20.53 10.59 -9.74
C PRO A 43 -21.13 10.14 -8.40
N SER A 44 -22.08 10.91 -7.88
CA SER A 44 -22.74 10.61 -6.60
C SER A 44 -23.53 9.30 -6.62
N THR A 45 -23.78 8.75 -7.81
CA THR A 45 -24.53 7.50 -7.98
C THR A 45 -23.66 6.26 -7.83
N VAL A 46 -22.34 6.42 -7.70
CA VAL A 46 -21.43 5.27 -7.57
C VAL A 46 -21.54 4.70 -6.15
N SER A 47 -21.73 3.37 -6.05
CA SER A 47 -21.90 2.68 -4.78
C SER A 47 -20.61 2.66 -3.96
N ALA A 48 -20.77 2.57 -2.64
CA ALA A 48 -19.63 2.42 -1.72
C ALA A 48 -18.83 1.16 -2.03
N GLN A 49 -19.50 0.08 -2.44
CA GLN A 49 -18.82 -1.16 -2.82
C GLN A 49 -17.89 -0.95 -4.02
N LYS A 50 -18.36 -0.23 -5.03
CA LYS A 50 -17.56 0.07 -6.21
C LYS A 50 -16.35 0.95 -5.84
N ILE A 51 -16.55 1.93 -4.99
CA ILE A 51 -15.49 2.79 -4.48
C ILE A 51 -14.44 1.93 -3.74
N ALA A 52 -14.88 0.99 -2.92
CA ALA A 52 -13.98 0.11 -2.19
C ALA A 52 -13.13 -0.77 -3.13
N VAL A 53 -13.75 -1.30 -4.19
CA VAL A 53 -13.03 -2.10 -5.18
C VAL A 53 -11.99 -1.25 -5.90
N LEU A 54 -12.33 -0.04 -6.30
CA LEU A 54 -11.40 0.88 -6.94
C LEU A 54 -10.25 1.27 -6.00
N ALA A 55 -10.55 1.48 -4.72
CA ALA A 55 -9.52 1.74 -3.72
C ALA A 55 -8.57 0.56 -3.56
N ALA A 56 -9.10 -0.65 -3.55
CA ALA A 56 -8.29 -1.87 -3.46
C ALA A 56 -7.35 -1.99 -4.66
N VAL A 57 -7.84 -1.74 -5.87
CA VAL A 57 -7.02 -1.77 -7.08
C VAL A 57 -5.93 -0.70 -7.03
N ASN A 58 -6.27 0.50 -6.58
CA ASN A 58 -5.31 1.59 -6.43
C ASN A 58 -4.19 1.24 -5.45
N ILE A 59 -4.55 0.65 -4.31
CA ILE A 59 -3.57 0.25 -3.29
C ILE A 59 -2.68 -0.87 -3.83
N ALA A 60 -3.26 -1.82 -4.56
CA ALA A 60 -2.49 -2.88 -5.21
C ALA A 60 -1.50 -2.29 -6.23
N ASP A 61 -1.94 -1.29 -7.00
CA ASP A 61 -1.07 -0.61 -7.95
C ASP A 61 0.11 0.07 -7.25
N GLU A 62 -0.15 0.75 -6.13
CA GLU A 62 0.91 1.36 -5.34
C GLU A 62 1.92 0.32 -4.83
N LEU A 63 1.41 -0.81 -4.35
CA LEU A 63 2.25 -1.90 -3.85
C LEU A 63 3.14 -2.45 -4.95
N PHE A 64 2.57 -2.70 -6.13
CA PHE A 64 3.34 -3.25 -7.26
C PHE A 64 4.39 -2.26 -7.76
N LYS A 65 4.09 -0.97 -7.76
CA LYS A 65 5.05 0.06 -8.11
C LYS A 65 6.19 0.15 -7.11
N LEU A 66 5.88 0.03 -5.82
CA LEU A 66 6.91 0.00 -4.77
C LEU A 66 7.83 -1.21 -4.91
N ARG A 67 7.26 -2.38 -5.19
CA ARG A 67 8.03 -3.60 -5.42
C ARG A 67 8.95 -3.48 -6.61
N ARG A 68 8.46 -2.87 -7.69
CA ARG A 68 9.25 -2.64 -8.90
C ARG A 68 10.42 -1.71 -8.63
N ARG A 69 10.16 -0.61 -7.91
CA ARG A 69 11.20 0.36 -7.54
C ARG A 69 12.25 -0.29 -6.64
N GLN A 70 11.82 -1.12 -5.70
CA GLN A 70 12.74 -1.84 -4.82
C GLN A 70 13.64 -2.78 -5.62
N ALA A 71 13.06 -3.52 -6.57
CA ALA A 71 13.82 -4.41 -7.44
C ALA A 71 14.84 -3.63 -8.29
N GLU A 72 14.46 -2.48 -8.82
CA GLU A 72 15.34 -1.62 -9.59
C GLU A 72 16.52 -1.12 -8.75
N VAL A 73 16.25 -0.69 -7.52
CA VAL A 73 17.29 -0.23 -6.60
C VAL A 73 18.25 -1.38 -6.25
N GLU A 74 17.72 -2.55 -5.96
CA GLU A 74 18.53 -3.74 -5.68
C GLU A 74 19.41 -4.11 -6.87
N ASN A 75 18.86 -4.07 -8.07
CA ASN A 75 19.60 -4.34 -9.30
C ASN A 75 20.73 -3.32 -9.51
N MET A 76 20.44 -2.05 -9.25
CA MET A 76 21.45 -0.99 -9.34
C MET A 76 22.59 -1.22 -8.35
N ILE A 77 22.27 -1.58 -7.12
CA ILE A 77 23.28 -1.85 -6.09
C ILE A 77 24.13 -3.05 -6.49
N GLN A 78 23.53 -4.13 -6.96
CA GLN A 78 24.26 -5.32 -7.41
C GLN A 78 25.15 -5.00 -8.60
N LYS A 79 24.63 -4.24 -9.56
CA LYS A 79 25.40 -3.86 -10.75
C LYS A 79 26.61 -3.01 -10.39
N LYS A 80 26.45 -2.02 -9.51
CA LYS A 80 27.55 -1.18 -9.07
C LYS A 80 28.59 -1.97 -8.30
N THR A 81 28.16 -2.92 -7.46
CA THR A 81 29.05 -3.79 -6.72
C THR A 81 29.85 -4.68 -7.68
N THR A 82 29.20 -5.23 -8.69
CA THR A 82 29.83 -6.07 -9.70
C THR A 82 30.85 -5.25 -10.50
N ASP A 83 30.47 -4.06 -10.94
CA ASP A 83 31.35 -3.18 -11.72
C ASP A 83 32.61 -2.79 -10.91
N LEU A 84 32.44 -2.50 -9.64
CA LEU A 84 33.55 -2.17 -8.75
C LEU A 84 34.47 -3.37 -8.56
N PHE A 85 33.91 -4.56 -8.46
CA PHE A 85 34.65 -5.79 -8.33
C PHE A 85 35.48 -6.08 -9.59
N ASP A 86 34.90 -5.84 -10.76
CA ASP A 86 35.58 -6.00 -12.04
C ASP A 86 36.79 -5.07 -12.15
N ILE A 87 36.65 -3.82 -11.68
CA ILE A 87 37.76 -2.86 -11.66
C ILE A 87 38.89 -3.36 -10.78
N LEU A 88 38.60 -3.88 -9.61
CA LEU A 88 39.59 -4.40 -8.69
C LEU A 88 40.31 -5.62 -9.24
N GLU A 89 39.62 -6.50 -9.92
CA GLU A 89 40.19 -7.69 -10.54
C GLU A 89 40.97 -7.36 -11.81
N GLY A 90 40.45 -6.39 -12.58
CA GLY A 90 41.10 -6.00 -13.83
C GLY A 90 42.28 -5.08 -13.67
N GLY A 91 42.47 -4.59 -12.47
CA GLY A 91 43.55 -3.70 -12.17
C GLY A 91 44.81 -4.39 -11.70
#